data_b521918e4fa6205cd80654e393ddfb8b
#
_entry.id   b521918e4fa6205cd80654e393ddfb8b
#
_cell.length_a   1.000
_cell.length_b   1.000
_cell.length_c   1.000
_cell.angle_alpha   90.00
_cell.angle_beta   90.00
_cell.angle_gamma   90.00
#
_symmetry.space_group_name_H-M   'P 1'
#
loop_
_entity.id
_entity.type
_entity.pdbx_description
1 polymer ?
#
loop_
_entity_poly.entity_id
_entity_poly.type
_entity_poly.pdbx_seq_one_letter_code
_entity_poly.pdbx_strand_id
1 'polypeptide(L)'
;MIRKTIITALFSFWIGLTVQAQMNPKIKLQDALKLIQDNYVDPVNDEQVVDAAIKAMLGSLDPHSSYISREEIEAMNEQMTGSFAGIGISFAMVADSTFITGINPDGPAARAGLQVGDRISMVDGASIFGKDLKNQDVMRLLRGEKGKAVKLGIMRKLQTSPLEFNVMREQIADLSINTSYMVSKNIGYISLAIFSQSTRREMDAALKKLKALGMTKLILDLQSNGGGLVEAAIGVADEFLPKEKLVFYSVTNSGVKDNYMTGGFGQFMTGDLVVLIDESTASSSEILTGALQDWDRAVVIGRRSFGKGLMQKGLELSDGSVIKLTAARYYTPSGRSIQKSYAKGKTDYFEDFNRRMASGELTEGGHINFPDSLKHTTLLNKRTVYGGGGIMPDKFIPIDTAVYSAWLNKLMNSGRVTQAAFSYVQQNRKNLTDKYVDFDAFDHSFNIDEQMIDQIMTSAIKQGLKLPPVTDQVARKTIAVELKAEMADMLYLGKGYALRVRNEASTAFSTALDILNNQKIYNQFLEAKPSKNTTAPTKITKK
;
A
#
# COMPACT_ATOMS: atom_id res chain seq x y z
N MET A 1 -88.76 -57.71 11.73
CA MET A 1 -88.31 -56.50 12.52
C MET A 1 -86.79 -56.54 12.57
N ILE A 2 -86.18 -55.74 11.77
CA ILE A 2 -84.75 -55.78 11.57
C ILE A 2 -84.13 -54.65 12.45
N ARG A 3 -83.30 -55.02 13.42
CA ARG A 3 -82.48 -54.05 14.18
C ARG A 3 -81.19 -53.76 13.35
N LYS A 4 -81.03 -52.51 12.92
CA LYS A 4 -79.79 -51.98 12.32
C LYS A 4 -78.87 -51.61 13.46
N THR A 5 -77.74 -52.27 13.55
CA THR A 5 -76.59 -51.89 14.38
C THR A 5 -75.72 -50.91 13.62
N ILE A 6 -75.59 -49.67 14.10
CA ILE A 6 -74.70 -48.65 13.55
C ILE A 6 -73.36 -48.83 14.25
N ILE A 7 -72.33 -49.21 13.48
CA ILE A 7 -70.94 -49.22 13.95
C ILE A 7 -70.39 -47.85 13.65
N THR A 8 -70.13 -47.06 14.70
CA THR A 8 -69.43 -45.75 14.60
C THR A 8 -67.93 -46.02 14.63
N ALA A 9 -67.29 -45.90 13.51
CA ALA A 9 -65.83 -45.92 13.43
C ALA A 9 -65.26 -44.58 13.84
N LEU A 10 -64.60 -44.52 14.98
CA LEU A 10 -63.80 -43.38 15.44
C LEU A 10 -62.49 -43.37 14.62
N PHE A 11 -62.42 -42.50 13.64
CA PHE A 11 -61.17 -42.16 12.94
C PHE A 11 -60.39 -41.20 13.83
N SER A 12 -59.40 -41.72 14.57
CA SER A 12 -58.43 -40.89 15.29
C SER A 12 -57.49 -40.27 14.28
N PHE A 13 -57.70 -38.98 13.99
CA PHE A 13 -56.80 -38.16 13.20
C PHE A 13 -55.55 -37.87 14.01
N TRP A 14 -54.50 -38.65 13.83
CA TRP A 14 -53.16 -38.33 14.34
C TRP A 14 -52.59 -37.20 13.49
N ILE A 15 -52.74 -35.95 13.94
CA ILE A 15 -51.99 -34.83 13.44
C ILE A 15 -50.57 -35.01 13.95
N GLY A 16 -49.73 -35.63 13.17
CA GLY A 16 -48.27 -35.61 13.35
C GLY A 16 -47.79 -34.19 13.19
N LEU A 17 -47.66 -33.46 14.28
CA LEU A 17 -46.82 -32.25 14.31
C LEU A 17 -45.40 -32.68 14.00
N THR A 18 -45.02 -32.63 12.74
CA THR A 18 -43.62 -32.60 12.36
C THR A 18 -43.05 -31.27 12.85
N VAL A 19 -42.60 -31.26 14.10
CA VAL A 19 -41.65 -30.24 14.56
C VAL A 19 -40.42 -30.44 13.67
N GLN A 20 -40.33 -29.69 12.58
CA GLN A 20 -39.08 -29.49 11.91
C GLN A 20 -38.17 -28.81 12.95
N ALA A 21 -37.44 -29.64 13.69
CA ALA A 21 -36.37 -29.15 14.54
C ALA A 21 -35.45 -28.38 13.61
N GLN A 22 -35.53 -27.06 13.68
CA GLN A 22 -34.65 -26.17 12.93
C GLN A 22 -33.24 -26.54 13.38
N MET A 23 -32.55 -27.38 12.59
CA MET A 23 -31.21 -27.86 12.93
C MET A 23 -30.33 -26.65 13.17
N ASN A 24 -29.81 -26.54 14.39
CA ASN A 24 -28.93 -25.46 14.77
C ASN A 24 -27.67 -25.53 13.86
N PRO A 25 -27.41 -24.52 13.03
CA PRO A 25 -26.27 -24.56 12.13
C PRO A 25 -24.92 -24.81 12.82
N LYS A 26 -24.79 -24.43 14.09
CA LYS A 26 -23.59 -24.68 14.90
C LYS A 26 -23.38 -26.19 15.14
N ILE A 27 -24.44 -26.93 15.43
CA ILE A 27 -24.38 -28.40 15.59
C ILE A 27 -23.98 -29.06 14.27
N LYS A 28 -24.56 -28.62 13.16
CA LYS A 28 -24.23 -29.14 11.83
C LYS A 28 -22.74 -29.01 11.52
N LEU A 29 -22.09 -27.90 11.91
CA LEU A 29 -20.65 -27.69 11.69
C LEU A 29 -19.82 -28.68 12.54
N GLN A 30 -20.21 -28.88 13.80
CA GLN A 30 -19.55 -29.84 14.70
C GLN A 30 -19.71 -31.28 14.20
N ASP A 31 -20.91 -31.67 13.76
CA ASP A 31 -21.18 -33.00 13.19
C ASP A 31 -20.37 -33.24 11.93
N ALA A 32 -20.26 -32.22 11.05
CA ALA A 32 -19.48 -32.35 9.83
C ALA A 32 -17.99 -32.58 10.14
N LEU A 33 -17.40 -31.83 11.08
CA LEU A 33 -16.02 -32.03 11.50
C LEU A 33 -15.80 -33.44 12.04
N LYS A 34 -16.67 -33.91 12.94
CA LYS A 34 -16.60 -35.27 13.50
C LYS A 34 -16.72 -36.35 12.41
N LEU A 35 -17.66 -36.22 11.48
CA LEU A 35 -17.82 -37.17 10.39
C LEU A 35 -16.59 -37.23 9.49
N ILE A 36 -15.90 -36.10 9.24
CA ILE A 36 -14.64 -36.06 8.49
C ILE A 36 -13.56 -36.81 9.26
N GLN A 37 -13.39 -36.54 10.56
CA GLN A 37 -12.40 -37.19 11.42
C GLN A 37 -12.61 -38.70 11.48
N ASP A 38 -13.86 -39.15 11.61
CA ASP A 38 -14.20 -40.57 11.83
C ASP A 38 -14.18 -41.38 10.52
N ASN A 39 -14.33 -40.77 9.33
CA ASN A 39 -14.58 -41.50 8.09
C ASN A 39 -13.62 -41.21 6.93
N TYR A 40 -12.78 -40.16 7.03
CA TYR A 40 -11.83 -39.87 5.95
C TYR A 40 -10.75 -40.94 5.86
N VAL A 41 -10.33 -41.26 4.64
CA VAL A 41 -9.42 -42.41 4.35
C VAL A 41 -8.02 -42.23 4.93
N ASP A 42 -7.52 -41.00 4.99
CA ASP A 42 -6.21 -40.66 5.54
C ASP A 42 -6.32 -39.94 6.89
N PRO A 43 -5.28 -39.94 7.73
CA PRO A 43 -5.27 -39.17 8.98
C PRO A 43 -5.57 -37.70 8.74
N VAL A 44 -6.55 -37.15 9.46
CA VAL A 44 -6.96 -35.75 9.37
C VAL A 44 -6.17 -34.89 10.35
N ASN A 45 -5.61 -33.78 9.84
CA ASN A 45 -5.08 -32.72 10.71
C ASN A 45 -6.23 -31.76 11.07
N ASP A 46 -6.70 -31.85 12.29
CA ASP A 46 -7.86 -31.09 12.78
C ASP A 46 -7.66 -29.59 12.67
N GLU A 47 -6.47 -29.09 13.02
CA GLU A 47 -6.13 -27.67 12.97
C GLU A 47 -6.24 -27.14 11.53
N GLN A 48 -5.68 -27.83 10.55
CA GLN A 48 -5.75 -27.45 9.14
C GLN A 48 -7.19 -27.41 8.61
N VAL A 49 -8.02 -28.39 9.00
CA VAL A 49 -9.42 -28.46 8.56
C VAL A 49 -10.24 -27.34 9.20
N VAL A 50 -10.03 -27.08 10.49
CA VAL A 50 -10.73 -26.00 11.20
C VAL A 50 -10.33 -24.63 10.64
N ASP A 51 -9.03 -24.39 10.41
CA ASP A 51 -8.52 -23.16 9.77
C ASP A 51 -9.13 -22.93 8.40
N ALA A 52 -9.19 -23.99 7.57
CA ALA A 52 -9.80 -23.92 6.26
C ALA A 52 -11.30 -23.58 6.33
N ALA A 53 -12.01 -24.14 7.29
CA ALA A 53 -13.42 -23.85 7.52
C ALA A 53 -13.63 -22.39 7.97
N ILE A 54 -12.82 -21.88 8.90
CA ILE A 54 -12.86 -20.47 9.35
C ILE A 54 -12.56 -19.53 8.17
N LYS A 55 -11.53 -19.82 7.38
CA LYS A 55 -11.18 -19.03 6.17
C LYS A 55 -12.35 -18.99 5.17
N ALA A 56 -13.02 -20.14 4.97
CA ALA A 56 -14.18 -20.21 4.08
C ALA A 56 -15.39 -19.42 4.61
N MET A 57 -15.69 -19.50 5.91
CA MET A 57 -16.75 -18.71 6.53
C MET A 57 -16.51 -17.22 6.40
N LEU A 58 -15.31 -16.74 6.70
CA LEU A 58 -14.96 -15.32 6.58
C LEU A 58 -15.00 -14.86 5.12
N GLY A 59 -14.51 -15.68 4.20
CA GLY A 59 -14.54 -15.38 2.76
C GLY A 59 -15.95 -15.25 2.16
N SER A 60 -16.99 -15.79 2.84
CA SER A 60 -18.38 -15.63 2.43
C SER A 60 -19.02 -14.31 2.86
N LEU A 61 -18.39 -13.55 3.78
CA LEU A 61 -18.95 -12.31 4.32
C LEU A 61 -18.58 -11.10 3.47
N ASP A 62 -17.28 -10.89 3.26
CA ASP A 62 -16.73 -9.76 2.51
C ASP A 62 -15.28 -10.06 2.04
N PRO A 63 -14.69 -9.26 1.13
CA PRO A 63 -13.35 -9.51 0.64
C PRO A 63 -12.21 -9.31 1.66
N HIS A 64 -12.47 -8.63 2.78
CA HIS A 64 -11.46 -8.16 3.72
C HIS A 64 -11.44 -8.89 5.06
N SER A 65 -12.55 -9.54 5.42
CA SER A 65 -12.57 -10.41 6.58
C SER A 65 -11.65 -11.60 6.36
N SER A 66 -10.73 -11.87 7.29
CA SER A 66 -9.69 -12.88 7.13
C SER A 66 -9.32 -13.53 8.46
N TYR A 67 -8.79 -14.72 8.39
CA TYR A 67 -8.14 -15.43 9.47
C TYR A 67 -6.63 -15.21 9.37
N ILE A 68 -6.00 -14.97 10.49
CA ILE A 68 -4.56 -14.75 10.64
C ILE A 68 -4.06 -15.81 11.62
N SER A 69 -3.17 -16.67 11.17
CA SER A 69 -2.58 -17.68 12.04
C SER A 69 -1.67 -17.05 13.08
N ARG A 70 -1.32 -17.81 14.10
CA ARG A 70 -0.43 -17.34 15.16
C ARG A 70 0.95 -16.92 14.61
N GLU A 71 1.46 -17.64 13.61
CA GLU A 71 2.75 -17.34 12.98
C GLU A 71 2.71 -16.03 12.15
N GLU A 72 1.54 -15.71 11.56
CA GLU A 72 1.38 -14.50 10.76
C GLU A 72 1.20 -13.22 11.61
N ILE A 73 0.82 -13.37 12.90
CA ILE A 73 0.54 -12.23 13.80
C ILE A 73 1.82 -11.43 14.07
N GLU A 74 2.97 -12.09 14.26
CA GLU A 74 4.24 -11.40 14.55
C GLU A 74 4.61 -10.45 13.41
N ALA A 75 4.54 -10.91 12.16
CA ALA A 75 4.83 -10.10 10.99
C ALA A 75 3.84 -8.92 10.83
N MET A 76 2.57 -9.17 11.13
CA MET A 76 1.55 -8.10 11.11
C MET A 76 1.82 -7.05 12.20
N ASN A 77 2.18 -7.48 13.42
CA ASN A 77 2.47 -6.57 14.51
C ASN A 77 3.71 -5.72 14.24
N GLU A 78 4.77 -6.28 13.66
CA GLU A 78 5.95 -5.53 13.22
C GLU A 78 5.55 -4.38 12.26
N GLN A 79 4.75 -4.68 11.26
CA GLN A 79 4.27 -3.67 10.31
C GLN A 79 3.42 -2.59 10.98
N MET A 80 2.56 -2.95 11.95
CA MET A 80 1.71 -2.01 12.67
C MET A 80 2.48 -1.13 13.66
N THR A 81 3.51 -1.67 14.30
CA THR A 81 4.37 -0.90 15.24
C THR A 81 5.33 0.04 14.53
N GLY A 82 5.60 -0.16 13.23
CA GLY A 82 6.60 0.59 12.47
C GLY A 82 8.03 0.29 12.92
N SER A 83 8.28 -0.97 13.36
CA SER A 83 9.60 -1.42 13.77
C SER A 83 9.68 -2.94 13.83
N PHE A 84 10.84 -3.50 13.56
CA PHE A 84 11.10 -4.94 13.62
C PHE A 84 12.44 -5.23 14.30
N ALA A 85 12.59 -6.44 14.81
CA ALA A 85 13.86 -6.87 15.38
C ALA A 85 14.75 -7.47 14.27
N GLY A 86 15.89 -6.85 14.01
CA GLY A 86 16.80 -7.21 12.94
C GLY A 86 18.20 -6.61 13.09
N ILE A 87 18.98 -6.65 12.01
CA ILE A 87 20.38 -6.23 12.02
C ILE A 87 20.65 -4.86 11.36
N GLY A 88 19.65 -4.23 10.76
CA GLY A 88 19.77 -2.88 10.20
C GLY A 88 20.55 -2.81 8.88
N ILE A 89 20.26 -3.71 7.94
CA ILE A 89 20.82 -3.70 6.58
C ILE A 89 19.71 -3.62 5.53
N SER A 90 20.06 -3.06 4.37
CA SER A 90 19.36 -3.29 3.11
C SER A 90 20.17 -4.31 2.30
N PHE A 91 19.51 -5.17 1.54
CA PHE A 91 20.18 -6.14 0.70
C PHE A 91 19.46 -6.33 -0.63
N ALA A 92 20.19 -6.86 -1.61
CA ALA A 92 19.63 -7.27 -2.90
C ALA A 92 20.06 -8.70 -3.21
N MET A 93 19.14 -9.42 -3.86
CA MET A 93 19.46 -10.71 -4.47
C MET A 93 20.04 -10.46 -5.86
N VAL A 94 21.27 -10.91 -6.08
CA VAL A 94 21.96 -10.82 -7.37
C VAL A 94 22.32 -12.26 -7.79
N ALA A 95 21.63 -12.76 -8.80
CA ALA A 95 21.62 -14.17 -9.14
C ALA A 95 21.22 -15.04 -7.92
N ASP A 96 22.07 -15.93 -7.46
CA ASP A 96 21.86 -16.83 -6.32
C ASP A 96 22.52 -16.33 -5.01
N SER A 97 22.88 -15.04 -4.96
CA SER A 97 23.68 -14.46 -3.88
C SER A 97 22.98 -13.24 -3.25
N THR A 98 23.07 -13.14 -1.93
CA THR A 98 22.57 -11.99 -1.16
C THR A 98 23.70 -11.01 -0.88
N PHE A 99 23.60 -9.78 -1.38
CA PHE A 99 24.57 -8.70 -1.15
C PHE A 99 24.00 -7.59 -0.30
N ILE A 100 24.80 -7.11 0.66
CA ILE A 100 24.45 -5.91 1.45
C ILE A 100 24.56 -4.68 0.55
N THR A 101 23.46 -3.98 0.36
CA THR A 101 23.39 -2.76 -0.46
C THR A 101 23.36 -1.48 0.38
N GLY A 102 22.96 -1.59 1.66
CA GLY A 102 22.94 -0.49 2.60
C GLY A 102 23.07 -0.97 4.04
N ILE A 103 23.57 -0.10 4.90
CA ILE A 103 23.74 -0.36 6.34
C ILE A 103 23.27 0.87 7.10
N ASN A 104 22.41 0.70 8.10
CA ASN A 104 22.07 1.77 9.01
C ASN A 104 23.33 2.17 9.81
N PRO A 105 23.84 3.42 9.70
CA PRO A 105 25.09 3.84 10.34
C PRO A 105 25.09 3.65 11.87
N ASP A 106 23.93 3.80 12.50
CA ASP A 106 23.77 3.66 13.95
C ASP A 106 23.28 2.25 14.34
N GLY A 107 23.17 1.34 13.35
CA GLY A 107 22.62 0.01 13.53
C GLY A 107 23.62 -1.05 13.98
N PRO A 108 23.13 -2.23 14.39
CA PRO A 108 23.98 -3.33 14.88
C PRO A 108 24.93 -3.89 13.81
N ALA A 109 24.55 -3.89 12.53
CA ALA A 109 25.41 -4.31 11.43
C ALA A 109 26.63 -3.42 11.25
N ALA A 110 26.45 -2.09 11.36
CA ALA A 110 27.56 -1.14 11.31
C ALA A 110 28.54 -1.33 12.48
N ARG A 111 28.00 -1.47 13.69
CA ARG A 111 28.83 -1.73 14.88
C ARG A 111 29.57 -3.07 14.82
N ALA A 112 29.00 -4.06 14.16
CA ALA A 112 29.68 -5.36 13.94
C ALA A 112 30.76 -5.28 12.85
N GLY A 113 30.84 -4.20 12.05
CA GLY A 113 31.84 -4.02 11.00
C GLY A 113 31.47 -4.63 9.65
N LEU A 114 30.18 -4.90 9.40
CA LEU A 114 29.66 -5.23 8.08
C LEU A 114 29.83 -4.05 7.12
N GLN A 115 29.96 -4.33 5.84
CA GLN A 115 30.19 -3.31 4.82
C GLN A 115 29.22 -3.47 3.63
N VAL A 116 28.87 -2.36 2.99
CA VAL A 116 28.14 -2.40 1.72
C VAL A 116 29.01 -3.11 0.68
N GLY A 117 28.42 -4.08 -0.03
CA GLY A 117 29.12 -4.98 -0.94
C GLY A 117 29.51 -6.33 -0.35
N ASP A 118 29.38 -6.53 0.96
CA ASP A 118 29.53 -7.84 1.58
C ASP A 118 28.47 -8.81 1.01
N ARG A 119 28.89 -10.03 0.68
CA ARG A 119 28.00 -11.12 0.29
C ARG A 119 27.72 -12.01 1.48
N ILE A 120 26.46 -12.16 1.84
CA ILE A 120 26.06 -13.10 2.90
C ILE A 120 26.02 -14.50 2.30
N SER A 121 26.91 -15.37 2.77
CA SER A 121 27.01 -16.75 2.30
C SER A 121 26.39 -17.76 3.27
N MET A 122 26.36 -17.43 4.57
CA MET A 122 25.81 -18.29 5.63
C MET A 122 25.03 -17.46 6.65
N VAL A 123 23.97 -18.05 7.20
CA VAL A 123 23.22 -17.54 8.34
C VAL A 123 23.04 -18.67 9.34
N ASP A 124 23.45 -18.46 10.59
CA ASP A 124 23.41 -19.45 11.70
C ASP A 124 23.98 -20.84 11.32
N GLY A 125 25.09 -20.84 10.58
CA GLY A 125 25.75 -22.04 10.11
C GLY A 125 25.17 -22.70 8.87
N ALA A 126 24.01 -22.25 8.39
CA ALA A 126 23.39 -22.74 7.17
C ALA A 126 23.82 -21.91 5.95
N SER A 127 24.31 -22.56 4.87
CA SER A 127 24.58 -21.86 3.61
C SER A 127 23.28 -21.34 3.01
N ILE A 128 23.27 -20.07 2.59
CA ILE A 128 22.18 -19.45 1.81
C ILE A 128 22.60 -19.20 0.35
N PHE A 129 23.85 -19.47 0.01
CA PHE A 129 24.38 -19.38 -1.34
C PHE A 129 23.92 -20.57 -2.20
N GLY A 130 23.57 -20.32 -3.47
CA GLY A 130 23.16 -21.36 -4.42
C GLY A 130 21.79 -21.99 -4.11
N LYS A 131 21.00 -21.40 -3.20
CA LYS A 131 19.63 -21.79 -2.93
C LYS A 131 18.67 -20.82 -3.63
N ASP A 132 17.58 -21.34 -4.16
CA ASP A 132 16.51 -20.52 -4.78
C ASP A 132 15.66 -19.82 -3.69
N LEU A 133 16.31 -18.94 -2.92
CA LEU A 133 15.70 -18.16 -1.86
C LEU A 133 15.09 -16.88 -2.44
N LYS A 134 13.95 -16.50 -1.90
CA LYS A 134 13.33 -15.20 -2.17
C LYS A 134 13.77 -14.17 -1.12
N ASN A 135 13.62 -12.89 -1.41
CA ASN A 135 13.93 -11.82 -0.45
C ASN A 135 13.26 -12.03 0.91
N GLN A 136 12.01 -12.54 0.94
CA GLN A 136 11.29 -12.83 2.17
C GLN A 136 11.96 -13.93 3.02
N ASP A 137 12.54 -14.94 2.38
CA ASP A 137 13.22 -16.02 3.10
C ASP A 137 14.50 -15.52 3.75
N VAL A 138 15.27 -14.70 3.04
CA VAL A 138 16.46 -14.03 3.58
C VAL A 138 16.09 -13.08 4.73
N MET A 139 15.04 -12.28 4.57
CA MET A 139 14.54 -11.42 5.66
C MET A 139 14.17 -12.22 6.91
N ARG A 140 13.48 -13.35 6.75
CA ARG A 140 13.10 -14.22 7.87
C ARG A 140 14.30 -14.78 8.60
N LEU A 141 15.38 -15.13 7.89
CA LEU A 141 16.64 -15.62 8.50
C LEU A 141 17.38 -14.52 9.28
N LEU A 142 17.36 -13.29 8.77
CA LEU A 142 18.06 -12.15 9.40
C LEU A 142 17.27 -11.53 10.57
N ARG A 143 15.94 -11.59 10.55
CA ARG A 143 15.06 -11.18 11.63
C ARG A 143 15.02 -12.22 12.76
N GLY A 144 14.42 -11.88 13.87
CA GLY A 144 14.21 -12.77 15.02
C GLY A 144 14.11 -11.99 16.34
N GLU A 145 14.16 -12.66 17.47
CA GLU A 145 13.98 -12.04 18.76
C GLU A 145 15.05 -10.96 19.04
N LYS A 146 14.60 -9.80 19.53
CA LYS A 146 15.47 -8.71 19.99
C LYS A 146 16.43 -9.20 21.07
N GLY A 147 17.72 -8.84 20.96
CA GLY A 147 18.75 -9.23 21.90
C GLY A 147 19.37 -10.62 21.64
N LYS A 148 18.86 -11.37 20.64
CA LYS A 148 19.52 -12.60 20.16
C LYS A 148 20.47 -12.28 19.02
N ALA A 149 21.66 -12.87 19.05
CA ALA A 149 22.62 -12.73 17.95
C ALA A 149 22.21 -13.60 16.75
N VAL A 150 22.56 -13.13 15.55
CA VAL A 150 22.62 -13.93 14.33
C VAL A 150 24.08 -14.07 13.91
N LYS A 151 24.50 -15.29 13.57
CA LYS A 151 25.86 -15.57 13.08
C LYS A 151 25.85 -15.52 11.56
N LEU A 152 26.65 -14.61 10.97
CA LEU A 152 26.74 -14.42 9.52
C LEU A 152 28.10 -14.87 9.01
N GLY A 153 28.11 -15.66 7.93
CA GLY A 153 29.28 -15.91 7.11
C GLY A 153 29.30 -14.95 5.93
N ILE A 154 30.32 -14.13 5.84
CA ILE A 154 30.43 -13.04 4.86
C ILE A 154 31.59 -13.28 3.91
N MET A 155 31.33 -13.22 2.62
CA MET A 155 32.36 -13.14 1.59
C MET A 155 32.57 -11.68 1.19
N ARG A 156 33.72 -11.14 1.58
CA ARG A 156 34.12 -9.75 1.26
C ARG A 156 35.07 -9.73 0.08
N LYS A 157 34.94 -8.74 -0.81
CA LYS A 157 35.83 -8.57 -1.95
C LYS A 157 37.31 -8.58 -1.50
N LEU A 158 38.15 -9.32 -2.22
CA LEU A 158 39.57 -9.55 -1.92
C LEU A 158 39.89 -10.51 -0.75
N GLN A 159 38.89 -11.08 -0.10
CA GLN A 159 39.09 -12.14 0.92
C GLN A 159 38.89 -13.52 0.28
N THR A 160 39.77 -14.46 0.58
CA THR A 160 39.71 -15.82 0.06
C THR A 160 38.92 -16.76 0.95
N SER A 161 38.69 -16.39 2.20
CA SER A 161 37.92 -17.17 3.18
C SER A 161 36.75 -16.33 3.74
N PRO A 162 35.64 -16.97 4.13
CA PRO A 162 34.53 -16.30 4.78
C PRO A 162 34.95 -15.65 6.10
N LEU A 163 34.48 -14.42 6.33
CA LEU A 163 34.55 -13.73 7.61
C LEU A 163 33.31 -14.07 8.43
N GLU A 164 33.49 -14.31 9.74
CA GLU A 164 32.35 -14.54 10.64
C GLU A 164 32.01 -13.29 11.44
N PHE A 165 30.73 -12.98 11.51
CA PHE A 165 30.19 -11.86 12.28
C PHE A 165 29.04 -12.35 13.16
N ASN A 166 29.07 -11.98 14.45
CA ASN A 166 27.95 -12.15 15.36
C ASN A 166 27.25 -10.79 15.50
N VAL A 167 26.05 -10.66 14.96
CA VAL A 167 25.32 -9.40 14.96
C VAL A 167 24.12 -9.51 15.87
N MET A 168 24.05 -8.65 16.88
CA MET A 168 22.90 -8.60 17.79
C MET A 168 21.68 -8.02 17.07
N ARG A 169 20.53 -8.69 17.15
CA ARG A 169 19.28 -8.15 16.64
C ARG A 169 18.76 -7.07 17.57
N GLU A 170 18.47 -5.91 17.02
CA GLU A 170 17.92 -4.76 17.73
C GLU A 170 16.62 -4.29 17.08
N GLN A 171 15.91 -3.42 17.79
CA GLN A 171 14.72 -2.78 17.22
C GLN A 171 15.15 -1.81 16.12
N ILE A 172 14.85 -2.14 14.90
CA ILE A 172 15.10 -1.30 13.71
C ILE A 172 13.80 -0.57 13.39
N ALA A 173 13.86 0.75 13.28
CA ALA A 173 12.69 1.53 12.85
C ALA A 173 12.37 1.21 11.38
N ASP A 174 11.12 0.85 11.13
CA ASP A 174 10.55 0.76 9.79
C ASP A 174 9.71 2.03 9.58
N LEU A 175 10.33 3.01 8.96
CA LEU A 175 9.77 4.34 8.89
C LEU A 175 8.54 4.38 7.99
N SER A 176 7.47 5.02 8.47
CA SER A 176 6.26 5.28 7.71
C SER A 176 6.50 6.27 6.56
N ILE A 177 7.43 7.21 6.76
CA ILE A 177 7.81 8.21 5.77
C ILE A 177 9.04 7.71 5.00
N ASN A 178 8.84 7.43 3.71
CA ASN A 178 9.94 7.04 2.82
C ASN A 178 10.99 8.14 2.69
N THR A 179 10.53 9.37 2.49
CA THR A 179 11.42 10.53 2.33
C THR A 179 10.68 11.84 2.59
N SER A 180 11.45 12.85 2.99
CA SER A 180 10.96 14.23 3.10
C SER A 180 12.08 15.20 2.70
N TYR A 181 11.81 16.10 1.74
CA TYR A 181 12.80 17.04 1.22
C TYR A 181 12.16 18.32 0.67
N MET A 182 12.95 19.39 0.54
CA MET A 182 12.55 20.60 -0.18
C MET A 182 12.73 20.38 -1.67
N VAL A 183 11.65 20.50 -2.44
CA VAL A 183 11.67 20.43 -3.90
C VAL A 183 12.15 21.75 -4.51
N SER A 184 11.79 22.85 -3.89
CA SER A 184 12.19 24.20 -4.25
C SER A 184 12.32 25.05 -2.99
N LYS A 185 12.59 26.34 -3.13
CA LYS A 185 12.77 27.25 -2.00
C LYS A 185 11.61 27.25 -1.00
N ASN A 186 10.36 26.97 -1.45
CA ASN A 186 9.17 27.06 -0.61
C ASN A 186 8.21 25.87 -0.75
N ILE A 187 8.52 24.86 -1.58
CA ILE A 187 7.72 23.66 -1.76
C ILE A 187 8.43 22.46 -1.13
N GLY A 188 7.78 21.84 -0.16
CA GLY A 188 8.20 20.56 0.43
C GLY A 188 7.50 19.36 -0.20
N TYR A 189 8.11 18.21 -0.07
CA TYR A 189 7.56 16.91 -0.45
C TYR A 189 7.70 15.93 0.70
N ILE A 190 6.64 15.15 0.96
CA ILE A 190 6.63 14.05 1.93
C ILE A 190 5.97 12.85 1.25
N SER A 191 6.66 11.70 1.22
CA SER A 191 6.09 10.41 0.82
C SER A 191 5.78 9.57 2.05
N LEU A 192 4.52 9.24 2.24
CA LEU A 192 4.03 8.39 3.33
C LEU A 192 3.65 7.01 2.78
N ALA A 193 4.41 5.97 3.16
CA ALA A 193 4.26 4.61 2.65
C ALA A 193 3.17 3.80 3.36
N ILE A 194 2.99 4.02 4.67
CA ILE A 194 2.07 3.26 5.51
C ILE A 194 1.64 4.09 6.72
N PHE A 195 0.48 3.75 7.29
CA PHE A 195 0.03 4.30 8.56
C PHE A 195 0.33 3.32 9.71
N SER A 196 1.41 3.58 10.46
CA SER A 196 1.85 2.82 11.64
C SER A 196 1.72 3.64 12.92
N GLN A 197 2.06 3.06 14.08
CA GLN A 197 2.05 3.78 15.36
C GLN A 197 3.03 4.98 15.40
N SER A 198 4.11 4.92 14.64
CA SER A 198 5.12 5.98 14.58
C SER A 198 4.77 7.13 13.63
N THR A 199 3.80 6.94 12.73
CA THR A 199 3.51 7.85 11.60
C THR A 199 3.23 9.29 12.04
N ARG A 200 2.43 9.50 13.09
CA ARG A 200 2.12 10.86 13.57
C ARG A 200 3.39 11.59 13.99
N ARG A 201 4.25 10.95 14.78
CA ARG A 201 5.51 11.52 15.24
C ARG A 201 6.47 11.83 14.10
N GLU A 202 6.55 10.92 13.12
CA GLU A 202 7.38 11.10 11.92
C GLU A 202 6.88 12.24 11.05
N MET A 203 5.55 12.37 10.88
CA MET A 203 4.93 13.47 10.12
C MET A 203 5.19 14.82 10.78
N ASP A 204 4.96 14.93 12.09
CA ASP A 204 5.27 16.14 12.86
C ASP A 204 6.74 16.55 12.70
N ALA A 205 7.66 15.60 12.84
CA ALA A 205 9.09 15.86 12.68
C ALA A 205 9.45 16.31 11.26
N ALA A 206 8.89 15.67 10.23
CA ALA A 206 9.11 16.01 8.82
C ALA A 206 8.58 17.41 8.50
N LEU A 207 7.36 17.74 8.95
CA LEU A 207 6.76 19.06 8.76
C LEU A 207 7.57 20.16 9.47
N LYS A 208 7.99 19.95 10.72
CA LYS A 208 8.85 20.89 11.45
C LYS A 208 10.17 21.16 10.72
N LYS A 209 10.83 20.09 10.25
CA LYS A 209 12.07 20.18 9.48
C LYS A 209 11.88 21.00 8.20
N LEU A 210 10.86 20.70 7.41
CA LEU A 210 10.61 21.40 6.14
C LEU A 210 10.20 22.87 6.37
N LYS A 211 9.39 23.14 7.38
CA LYS A 211 9.05 24.53 7.77
C LYS A 211 10.28 25.33 8.18
N ALA A 212 11.20 24.75 8.94
CA ALA A 212 12.47 25.41 9.30
C ALA A 212 13.35 25.73 8.08
N LEU A 213 13.17 24.97 6.97
CA LEU A 213 13.82 25.22 5.68
C LEU A 213 13.05 26.21 4.78
N GLY A 214 11.93 26.78 5.26
CA GLY A 214 11.15 27.77 4.53
C GLY A 214 9.94 27.25 3.75
N MET A 215 9.51 26.00 4.01
CA MET A 215 8.32 25.43 3.35
C MET A 215 7.05 26.21 3.68
N THR A 216 6.31 26.60 2.66
CA THR A 216 4.96 27.19 2.74
C THR A 216 3.93 26.42 1.92
N LYS A 217 4.36 25.51 1.06
CA LYS A 217 3.56 24.66 0.19
C LYS A 217 4.05 23.21 0.28
N LEU A 218 3.13 22.24 0.19
CA LEU A 218 3.46 20.83 0.39
C LEU A 218 2.83 19.93 -0.66
N ILE A 219 3.60 18.96 -1.15
CA ILE A 219 3.13 17.77 -1.84
C ILE A 219 3.17 16.62 -0.83
N LEU A 220 2.01 16.08 -0.48
CA LEU A 220 1.87 14.85 0.31
C LEU A 220 1.58 13.69 -0.64
N ASP A 221 2.50 12.75 -0.74
CA ASP A 221 2.38 11.61 -1.63
C ASP A 221 1.89 10.37 -0.88
N LEU A 222 0.71 9.89 -1.27
CA LEU A 222 0.04 8.67 -0.79
C LEU A 222 -0.09 7.62 -1.91
N GLN A 223 0.61 7.78 -3.03
CA GLN A 223 0.63 6.78 -4.10
C GLN A 223 1.19 5.46 -3.55
N SER A 224 0.55 4.36 -3.94
CA SER A 224 0.86 3.00 -3.47
C SER A 224 0.73 2.78 -1.95
N ASN A 225 0.13 3.71 -1.20
CA ASN A 225 -0.11 3.55 0.23
C ASN A 225 -1.45 2.83 0.48
N GLY A 226 -1.39 1.56 0.85
CA GLY A 226 -2.55 0.72 1.16
C GLY A 226 -3.27 1.02 2.47
N GLY A 227 -2.83 2.03 3.22
CA GLY A 227 -3.41 2.42 4.51
C GLY A 227 -2.59 1.96 5.71
N GLY A 228 -3.26 1.45 6.73
CA GLY A 228 -2.70 1.01 8.02
C GLY A 228 -3.60 1.39 9.17
N LEU A 229 -3.04 1.85 10.28
CA LEU A 229 -3.79 2.20 11.49
C LEU A 229 -4.67 3.44 11.28
N VAL A 230 -5.92 3.33 11.67
CA VAL A 230 -6.91 4.42 11.57
C VAL A 230 -6.52 5.60 12.48
N GLU A 231 -6.03 5.30 13.68
CA GLU A 231 -5.57 6.29 14.66
C GLU A 231 -4.41 7.13 14.11
N ALA A 232 -3.53 6.50 13.32
CA ALA A 232 -2.45 7.21 12.65
C ALA A 232 -2.97 8.16 11.56
N ALA A 233 -4.00 7.76 10.80
CA ALA A 233 -4.63 8.64 9.81
C ALA A 233 -5.31 9.85 10.45
N ILE A 234 -5.98 9.67 11.60
CA ILE A 234 -6.54 10.78 12.39
C ILE A 234 -5.42 11.72 12.86
N GLY A 235 -4.31 11.14 13.38
CA GLY A 235 -3.16 11.91 13.82
C GLY A 235 -2.48 12.71 12.70
N VAL A 236 -2.45 12.16 11.48
CA VAL A 236 -1.93 12.89 10.30
C VAL A 236 -2.94 13.93 9.81
N ALA A 237 -4.25 13.64 9.83
CA ALA A 237 -5.28 14.64 9.51
C ALA A 237 -5.22 15.85 10.45
N ASP A 238 -4.87 15.62 11.71
CA ASP A 238 -4.70 16.67 12.72
C ASP A 238 -3.56 17.67 12.36
N GLU A 239 -2.55 17.22 11.60
CA GLU A 239 -1.48 18.10 11.09
C GLU A 239 -1.97 19.14 10.08
N PHE A 240 -3.07 18.87 9.40
CA PHE A 240 -3.56 19.65 8.27
C PHE A 240 -4.90 20.36 8.51
N LEU A 241 -5.69 19.89 9.46
CA LEU A 241 -7.04 20.41 9.72
C LEU A 241 -7.10 21.12 11.09
N PRO A 242 -7.85 22.23 11.21
CA PRO A 242 -8.11 22.87 12.49
C PRO A 242 -8.81 21.94 13.50
N LYS A 243 -8.85 22.36 14.74
CA LYS A 243 -9.56 21.65 15.82
C LYS A 243 -11.03 21.42 15.49
N GLU A 244 -11.56 20.28 15.97
CA GLU A 244 -12.98 19.92 15.87
C GLU A 244 -13.48 19.77 14.42
N LYS A 245 -12.61 19.36 13.50
CA LYS A 245 -13.00 18.95 12.15
C LYS A 245 -13.24 17.45 12.12
N LEU A 246 -14.39 17.05 11.56
CA LEU A 246 -14.69 15.64 11.34
C LEU A 246 -13.70 15.06 10.32
N VAL A 247 -12.96 14.01 10.69
CA VAL A 247 -12.08 13.27 9.79
C VAL A 247 -12.88 12.22 9.02
N PHE A 248 -13.70 11.46 9.73
CA PHE A 248 -14.68 10.51 9.21
C PHE A 248 -15.66 10.12 10.32
N TYR A 249 -16.72 9.40 9.97
CA TYR A 249 -17.54 8.69 10.95
C TYR A 249 -17.73 7.24 10.54
N SER A 250 -17.89 6.36 11.51
CA SER A 250 -18.20 4.95 11.28
C SER A 250 -19.63 4.61 11.68
N VAL A 251 -20.19 3.57 11.02
CA VAL A 251 -21.52 3.03 11.35
C VAL A 251 -21.41 1.52 11.44
N THR A 252 -21.79 0.97 12.60
CA THR A 252 -21.85 -0.48 12.86
C THR A 252 -23.13 -1.09 12.29
N ASN A 253 -23.24 -2.43 12.35
CA ASN A 253 -24.47 -3.15 11.97
C ASN A 253 -25.69 -2.82 12.85
N SER A 254 -25.47 -2.40 14.11
CA SER A 254 -26.53 -1.94 15.03
C SER A 254 -26.93 -0.49 14.81
N GLY A 255 -26.32 0.21 13.83
CA GLY A 255 -26.59 1.61 13.54
C GLY A 255 -25.87 2.62 14.46
N VAL A 256 -25.01 2.15 15.36
CA VAL A 256 -24.19 3.05 16.19
C VAL A 256 -23.24 3.83 15.31
N LYS A 257 -23.26 5.16 15.47
CA LYS A 257 -22.42 6.10 14.73
C LYS A 257 -21.37 6.70 15.66
N ASP A 258 -20.09 6.52 15.30
CA ASP A 258 -18.95 7.10 15.99
C ASP A 258 -18.29 8.16 15.10
N ASN A 259 -18.06 9.36 15.66
CA ASN A 259 -17.40 10.46 14.96
C ASN A 259 -15.94 10.57 15.39
N TYR A 260 -15.03 10.74 14.43
CA TYR A 260 -13.60 10.88 14.67
C TYR A 260 -13.16 12.29 14.25
N MET A 261 -12.68 13.06 15.23
CA MET A 261 -12.44 14.49 15.10
C MET A 261 -10.96 14.82 15.27
N THR A 262 -10.53 15.96 14.71
CA THR A 262 -9.20 16.51 14.93
C THR A 262 -9.07 17.22 16.29
N GLY A 263 -7.86 17.18 16.89
CA GLY A 263 -7.51 17.87 18.12
C GLY A 263 -7.00 19.32 17.90
N GLY A 264 -6.50 19.64 16.70
CA GLY A 264 -6.03 20.97 16.32
C GLY A 264 -4.61 21.32 16.78
N PHE A 265 -3.72 20.32 16.83
CA PHE A 265 -2.32 20.51 17.28
C PHE A 265 -1.31 20.47 16.12
N GLY A 266 -1.79 20.57 14.86
CA GLY A 266 -0.99 20.32 13.68
C GLY A 266 -0.05 21.44 13.30
N GLN A 267 0.97 21.08 12.52
CA GLN A 267 2.05 21.98 12.08
C GLN A 267 1.74 22.67 10.74
N PHE A 268 0.81 22.14 9.93
CA PHE A 268 0.57 22.64 8.58
C PHE A 268 -0.93 22.82 8.27
N MET A 269 -1.67 23.50 9.16
CA MET A 269 -3.10 23.79 8.99
C MET A 269 -3.37 24.83 7.89
N THR A 270 -2.36 25.60 7.51
CA THR A 270 -2.41 26.62 6.46
C THR A 270 -1.30 26.37 5.44
N GLY A 271 -1.35 27.05 4.30
CA GLY A 271 -0.44 26.85 3.19
C GLY A 271 -1.03 25.89 2.14
N ASP A 272 -0.55 25.97 0.92
CA ASP A 272 -1.07 25.20 -0.20
C ASP A 272 -0.68 23.71 -0.05
N LEU A 273 -1.65 22.82 -0.19
CA LEU A 273 -1.47 21.38 -0.05
C LEU A 273 -1.99 20.64 -1.29
N VAL A 274 -1.13 19.85 -1.89
CA VAL A 274 -1.50 18.87 -2.92
C VAL A 274 -1.33 17.47 -2.35
N VAL A 275 -2.29 16.59 -2.58
CA VAL A 275 -2.21 15.17 -2.23
C VAL A 275 -2.16 14.34 -3.51
N LEU A 276 -1.12 13.50 -3.65
CA LEU A 276 -1.02 12.54 -4.75
C LEU A 276 -1.61 11.20 -4.33
N ILE A 277 -2.47 10.65 -5.19
CA ILE A 277 -3.10 9.34 -5.00
C ILE A 277 -3.06 8.52 -6.28
N ASP A 278 -3.17 7.20 -6.12
CA ASP A 278 -3.34 6.26 -7.22
C ASP A 278 -4.37 5.17 -6.90
N GLU A 279 -4.54 4.21 -7.79
CA GLU A 279 -5.46 3.08 -7.67
C GLU A 279 -5.12 2.10 -6.53
N SER A 280 -3.91 2.20 -5.97
CA SER A 280 -3.46 1.40 -4.82
C SER A 280 -3.62 2.15 -3.49
N THR A 281 -3.86 3.45 -3.54
CA THR A 281 -4.16 4.27 -2.35
C THR A 281 -5.46 3.79 -1.71
N ALA A 282 -5.40 3.26 -0.47
CA ALA A 282 -6.54 2.56 0.14
C ALA A 282 -6.71 2.84 1.65
N SER A 283 -7.93 2.57 2.17
CA SER A 283 -8.22 2.53 3.62
C SER A 283 -7.86 3.83 4.35
N SER A 284 -6.92 3.81 5.31
CA SER A 284 -6.48 4.99 6.09
C SER A 284 -6.00 6.15 5.21
N SER A 285 -5.38 5.84 4.06
CA SER A 285 -5.02 6.85 3.05
C SER A 285 -6.25 7.52 2.44
N GLU A 286 -7.32 6.75 2.22
CA GLU A 286 -8.60 7.27 1.71
C GLU A 286 -9.37 8.05 2.79
N ILE A 287 -9.25 7.67 4.08
CA ILE A 287 -9.77 8.45 5.21
C ILE A 287 -9.14 9.84 5.21
N LEU A 288 -7.80 9.90 5.18
CA LEU A 288 -7.07 11.17 5.16
C LEU A 288 -7.40 12.00 3.93
N THR A 289 -7.29 11.42 2.74
CA THR A 289 -7.55 12.12 1.46
C THR A 289 -9.00 12.61 1.37
N GLY A 290 -9.96 11.76 1.79
CA GLY A 290 -11.38 12.11 1.81
C GLY A 290 -11.68 13.27 2.76
N ALA A 291 -11.07 13.30 3.94
CA ALA A 291 -11.20 14.40 4.88
C ALA A 291 -10.63 15.70 4.30
N LEU A 292 -9.41 15.66 3.77
CA LEU A 292 -8.76 16.84 3.19
C LEU A 292 -9.52 17.39 1.96
N GLN A 293 -10.06 16.50 1.11
CA GLN A 293 -10.86 16.91 -0.04
C GLN A 293 -12.22 17.49 0.38
N ASP A 294 -12.92 16.84 1.33
CA ASP A 294 -14.24 17.26 1.77
C ASP A 294 -14.22 18.58 2.56
N TRP A 295 -13.12 18.89 3.24
CA TRP A 295 -12.89 20.18 3.88
C TRP A 295 -12.27 21.24 2.95
N ASP A 296 -12.15 20.96 1.64
CA ASP A 296 -11.50 21.87 0.68
C ASP A 296 -10.09 22.31 1.10
N ARG A 297 -9.38 21.44 1.86
CA ARG A 297 -8.06 21.71 2.42
C ARG A 297 -6.93 21.42 1.42
N ALA A 298 -7.15 20.50 0.50
CA ALA A 298 -6.14 20.07 -0.45
C ALA A 298 -6.73 19.91 -1.86
N VAL A 299 -5.85 20.08 -2.85
CA VAL A 299 -6.10 19.62 -4.23
C VAL A 299 -5.61 18.18 -4.34
N VAL A 300 -6.48 17.27 -4.75
CA VAL A 300 -6.17 15.84 -4.91
C VAL A 300 -5.83 15.55 -6.38
N ILE A 301 -4.67 14.97 -6.64
CA ILE A 301 -4.14 14.72 -7.99
C ILE A 301 -3.83 13.25 -8.15
N GLY A 302 -4.06 12.70 -9.34
CA GLY A 302 -3.70 11.33 -9.69
C GLY A 302 -4.84 10.54 -10.28
N ARG A 303 -5.04 9.32 -9.80
CA ARG A 303 -6.09 8.40 -10.24
C ARG A 303 -7.03 8.08 -9.09
N ARG A 304 -8.26 7.66 -9.42
CA ARG A 304 -9.24 7.24 -8.42
C ARG A 304 -8.66 6.16 -7.51
N SER A 305 -8.79 6.33 -6.21
CA SER A 305 -8.26 5.42 -5.21
C SER A 305 -8.94 4.04 -5.21
N PHE A 306 -8.53 3.14 -4.35
CA PHE A 306 -8.95 1.73 -4.32
C PHE A 306 -10.43 1.54 -3.99
N GLY A 307 -10.98 2.28 -3.02
CA GLY A 307 -12.37 2.14 -2.59
C GLY A 307 -12.58 1.13 -1.46
N LYS A 308 -11.79 1.22 -0.38
CA LYS A 308 -11.97 0.42 0.83
C LYS A 308 -12.53 1.25 1.97
N GLY A 309 -13.86 1.22 2.12
CA GLY A 309 -14.62 1.94 3.15
C GLY A 309 -15.11 1.06 4.32
N LEU A 310 -14.35 0.00 4.65
CA LEU A 310 -14.66 -0.97 5.70
C LEU A 310 -13.62 -0.90 6.82
N MET A 311 -14.09 -0.91 8.07
CA MET A 311 -13.24 -1.00 9.26
C MET A 311 -13.21 -2.44 9.77
N GLN A 312 -12.01 -2.99 9.95
CA GLN A 312 -11.79 -4.30 10.52
C GLN A 312 -11.44 -4.20 12.01
N LYS A 313 -11.89 -5.19 12.77
CA LYS A 313 -11.51 -5.41 14.18
C LYS A 313 -10.84 -6.78 14.30
N GLY A 314 -9.70 -6.84 14.97
CA GLY A 314 -9.06 -8.09 15.35
C GLY A 314 -9.76 -8.68 16.57
N LEU A 315 -10.14 -9.95 16.47
CA LEU A 315 -10.75 -10.73 17.54
C LEU A 315 -9.90 -11.97 17.74
N GLU A 316 -9.27 -12.08 18.91
CA GLU A 316 -8.38 -13.18 19.26
C GLU A 316 -9.18 -14.45 19.57
N LEU A 317 -8.70 -15.58 19.07
CA LEU A 317 -9.21 -16.92 19.39
C LEU A 317 -8.39 -17.54 20.52
N SER A 318 -8.90 -18.64 21.09
CA SER A 318 -8.31 -19.30 22.27
C SER A 318 -6.90 -19.87 22.04
N ASP A 319 -6.52 -20.13 20.80
CA ASP A 319 -5.19 -20.62 20.38
C ASP A 319 -4.19 -19.49 20.09
N GLY A 320 -4.63 -18.23 20.21
CA GLY A 320 -3.85 -17.03 19.90
C GLY A 320 -3.90 -16.61 18.44
N SER A 321 -4.62 -17.31 17.56
CA SER A 321 -4.91 -16.83 16.20
C SER A 321 -5.95 -15.70 16.23
N VAL A 322 -6.08 -14.94 15.13
CA VAL A 322 -6.95 -13.75 15.07
C VAL A 322 -7.92 -13.82 13.90
N ILE A 323 -9.18 -13.56 14.18
CA ILE A 323 -10.16 -13.22 13.16
C ILE A 323 -10.14 -11.71 12.95
N LYS A 324 -9.71 -11.26 11.78
CA LYS A 324 -9.86 -9.88 11.34
C LYS A 324 -11.23 -9.73 10.67
N LEU A 325 -12.19 -9.15 11.37
CA LEU A 325 -13.59 -9.09 10.95
C LEU A 325 -14.00 -7.65 10.60
N THR A 326 -14.73 -7.47 9.50
CA THR A 326 -15.37 -6.20 9.17
C THR A 326 -16.46 -5.89 10.19
N ALA A 327 -16.26 -4.85 11.00
CA ALA A 327 -17.13 -4.45 12.11
C ALA A 327 -17.98 -3.20 11.81
N ALA A 328 -17.52 -2.32 10.92
CA ALA A 328 -18.23 -1.09 10.58
C ALA A 328 -17.93 -0.63 9.13
N ARG A 329 -18.81 0.22 8.61
CA ARG A 329 -18.56 1.03 7.41
C ARG A 329 -18.17 2.43 7.82
N TYR A 330 -17.25 3.05 7.10
CA TYR A 330 -16.91 4.45 7.34
C TYR A 330 -17.33 5.35 6.18
N TYR A 331 -17.53 6.61 6.53
CA TYR A 331 -18.00 7.66 5.65
C TYR A 331 -17.12 8.90 5.82
N THR A 332 -16.85 9.60 4.73
CA THR A 332 -16.10 10.86 4.78
C THR A 332 -16.92 11.98 5.41
N PRO A 333 -16.35 13.15 5.72
CA PRO A 333 -17.07 14.26 6.33
C PRO A 333 -18.31 14.73 5.57
N SER A 334 -18.30 14.64 4.24
CA SER A 334 -19.46 14.98 3.38
C SER A 334 -20.55 13.90 3.38
N GLY A 335 -20.36 12.78 4.07
CA GLY A 335 -21.30 11.67 4.18
C GLY A 335 -21.23 10.64 3.05
N ARG A 336 -20.26 10.74 2.15
CA ARG A 336 -20.09 9.76 1.07
C ARG A 336 -19.43 8.48 1.56
N SER A 337 -19.98 7.33 1.17
CA SER A 337 -19.30 6.04 1.30
C SER A 337 -18.36 5.88 0.11
N ILE A 338 -17.11 5.55 0.40
CA ILE A 338 -16.11 5.31 -0.66
C ILE A 338 -15.98 3.83 -1.02
N GLN A 339 -16.70 2.95 -0.31
CA GLN A 339 -16.62 1.50 -0.52
C GLN A 339 -17.05 1.13 -1.94
N LYS A 340 -16.17 0.49 -2.71
CA LYS A 340 -16.55 -0.13 -3.97
C LYS A 340 -17.38 -1.40 -3.74
N SER A 341 -18.29 -1.70 -4.67
CA SER A 341 -19.16 -2.87 -4.55
C SER A 341 -18.36 -4.16 -4.57
N TYR A 342 -18.75 -5.12 -3.71
CA TYR A 342 -18.28 -6.51 -3.71
C TYR A 342 -19.42 -7.52 -3.93
N ALA A 343 -20.56 -7.06 -4.45
CA ALA A 343 -21.73 -7.92 -4.71
C ALA A 343 -21.46 -9.05 -5.72
N LYS A 344 -20.44 -8.89 -6.57
CA LYS A 344 -20.01 -9.92 -7.55
C LYS A 344 -18.98 -10.91 -7.01
N GLY A 345 -18.68 -10.84 -5.72
CA GLY A 345 -17.75 -11.74 -5.03
C GLY A 345 -16.32 -11.24 -4.97
N LYS A 346 -15.49 -12.01 -4.24
CA LYS A 346 -14.11 -11.66 -3.88
C LYS A 346 -13.18 -11.56 -5.10
N THR A 347 -13.27 -12.46 -6.04
CA THR A 347 -12.45 -12.46 -7.27
C THR A 347 -12.68 -11.18 -8.06
N ASP A 348 -13.94 -10.85 -8.37
CA ASP A 348 -14.30 -9.64 -9.11
C ASP A 348 -13.85 -8.38 -8.38
N TYR A 349 -13.89 -8.38 -7.06
CA TYR A 349 -13.46 -7.25 -6.24
C TYR A 349 -11.96 -6.93 -6.39
N PHE A 350 -11.09 -7.96 -6.42
CA PHE A 350 -9.64 -7.78 -6.55
C PHE A 350 -9.17 -7.62 -8.00
N GLU A 351 -9.98 -8.04 -8.98
CA GLU A 351 -9.72 -7.80 -10.41
C GLU A 351 -10.10 -6.38 -10.87
N ASP A 352 -10.49 -5.51 -9.98
CA ASP A 352 -10.90 -4.14 -10.27
C ASP A 352 -9.86 -3.35 -11.08
N PHE A 353 -8.57 -3.51 -10.76
CA PHE A 353 -7.49 -2.88 -11.52
C PHE A 353 -7.54 -3.25 -13.01
N ASN A 354 -7.65 -4.55 -13.32
CA ASN A 354 -7.69 -5.03 -14.70
C ASN A 354 -8.92 -4.51 -15.46
N ARG A 355 -10.07 -4.43 -14.79
CA ARG A 355 -11.29 -3.86 -15.38
C ARG A 355 -11.14 -2.37 -15.65
N ARG A 356 -10.56 -1.61 -14.73
CA ARG A 356 -10.32 -0.18 -14.86
C ARG A 356 -9.32 0.12 -15.99
N MET A 357 -8.29 -0.73 -16.14
CA MET A 357 -7.36 -0.66 -17.28
C MET A 357 -8.09 -0.94 -18.60
N ALA A 358 -8.86 -2.04 -18.66
CA ALA A 358 -9.57 -2.44 -19.89
C ALA A 358 -10.65 -1.44 -20.31
N SER A 359 -11.26 -0.72 -19.36
CA SER A 359 -12.25 0.32 -19.63
C SER A 359 -11.67 1.67 -20.04
N GLY A 360 -10.35 1.85 -20.00
CA GLY A 360 -9.70 3.15 -20.25
C GLY A 360 -9.78 4.12 -19.05
N GLU A 361 -10.35 3.73 -17.92
CA GLU A 361 -10.45 4.58 -16.73
C GLU A 361 -9.09 5.08 -16.26
N LEU A 362 -8.09 4.20 -16.26
CA LEU A 362 -6.75 4.52 -15.76
C LEU A 362 -5.89 5.25 -16.80
N THR A 363 -6.22 5.19 -18.07
CA THR A 363 -5.42 5.76 -19.17
C THR A 363 -6.01 7.02 -19.78
N GLU A 364 -7.35 7.16 -19.80
CA GLU A 364 -8.02 8.28 -20.48
C GLU A 364 -8.87 9.14 -19.54
N GLY A 365 -9.27 8.61 -18.37
CA GLY A 365 -9.99 9.35 -17.32
C GLY A 365 -11.41 9.82 -17.64
N GLY A 366 -11.85 9.64 -18.87
CA GLY A 366 -13.11 10.21 -19.37
C GLY A 366 -14.35 9.32 -19.23
N HIS A 367 -14.20 8.07 -18.78
CA HIS A 367 -15.25 7.06 -18.87
C HIS A 367 -15.96 6.73 -17.55
N ILE A 368 -15.70 7.50 -16.48
CA ILE A 368 -16.34 7.25 -15.20
C ILE A 368 -17.65 8.03 -15.14
N ASN A 369 -18.75 7.31 -15.28
CA ASN A 369 -20.09 7.89 -15.12
C ASN A 369 -20.64 7.49 -13.75
N PHE A 370 -20.62 8.40 -12.79
CA PHE A 370 -21.22 8.18 -11.48
C PHE A 370 -22.71 8.54 -11.52
N PRO A 371 -23.60 7.65 -11.01
CA PRO A 371 -24.99 7.99 -10.84
C PRO A 371 -25.16 9.19 -9.89
N ASP A 372 -26.17 10.01 -10.12
CA ASP A 372 -26.46 11.19 -9.28
C ASP A 372 -26.67 10.83 -7.80
N SER A 373 -27.12 9.60 -7.50
CA SER A 373 -27.28 9.10 -6.14
C SER A 373 -25.96 9.00 -5.34
N LEU A 374 -24.80 9.02 -6.02
CA LEU A 374 -23.47 8.99 -5.42
C LEU A 374 -22.81 10.37 -5.36
N LYS A 375 -23.52 11.40 -5.82
CA LYS A 375 -23.05 12.78 -5.84
C LYS A 375 -23.19 13.42 -4.46
N HIS A 376 -22.09 14.02 -3.99
CA HIS A 376 -22.02 14.78 -2.75
C HIS A 376 -21.37 16.14 -3.03
N THR A 377 -21.31 16.99 -2.03
CA THR A 377 -20.59 18.28 -2.12
C THR A 377 -19.62 18.43 -0.96
N THR A 378 -18.48 19.06 -1.22
CA THR A 378 -17.53 19.45 -0.18
C THR A 378 -18.17 20.43 0.81
N LEU A 379 -17.61 20.56 1.99
CA LEU A 379 -18.26 21.24 3.11
C LEU A 379 -18.18 22.76 3.02
N LEU A 380 -17.06 23.31 2.55
CA LEU A 380 -16.85 24.77 2.48
C LEU A 380 -17.24 25.31 1.10
N ASN A 381 -16.58 24.88 0.05
CA ASN A 381 -16.70 25.46 -1.28
C ASN A 381 -17.76 24.79 -2.17
N LYS A 382 -18.47 23.78 -1.65
CA LYS A 382 -19.57 23.08 -2.36
C LYS A 382 -19.16 22.48 -3.71
N ARG A 383 -17.90 22.08 -3.85
CA ARG A 383 -17.42 21.33 -5.03
C ARG A 383 -18.12 19.98 -5.12
N THR A 384 -18.35 19.50 -6.33
CA THR A 384 -18.92 18.16 -6.53
C THR A 384 -17.85 17.10 -6.27
N VAL A 385 -18.18 16.12 -5.42
CA VAL A 385 -17.41 14.91 -5.13
C VAL A 385 -18.31 13.68 -5.20
N TYR A 386 -17.74 12.50 -5.38
CA TYR A 386 -18.51 11.28 -5.60
C TYR A 386 -18.14 10.21 -4.55
N GLY A 387 -19.12 9.38 -4.20
CA GLY A 387 -18.96 8.16 -3.41
C GLY A 387 -18.98 6.89 -4.28
N GLY A 388 -19.02 5.71 -3.62
CA GLY A 388 -19.30 4.43 -4.28
C GLY A 388 -18.13 3.72 -4.94
N GLY A 389 -16.89 4.16 -4.75
CA GLY A 389 -15.77 3.45 -5.36
C GLY A 389 -14.42 4.15 -5.25
N GLY A 390 -14.07 4.66 -4.07
CA GLY A 390 -12.81 5.37 -3.81
C GLY A 390 -12.94 6.89 -3.90
N ILE A 391 -11.81 7.57 -3.72
CA ILE A 391 -11.69 9.02 -3.82
C ILE A 391 -11.35 9.39 -5.27
N MET A 392 -12.21 10.19 -5.91
CA MET A 392 -11.91 10.76 -7.22
C MET A 392 -10.96 11.95 -7.06
N PRO A 393 -9.87 12.03 -7.83
CA PRO A 393 -8.99 13.18 -7.80
C PRO A 393 -9.67 14.42 -8.43
N ASP A 394 -9.27 15.60 -7.99
CA ASP A 394 -9.67 16.87 -8.58
C ASP A 394 -9.00 17.09 -9.95
N LYS A 395 -7.78 16.55 -10.11
CA LYS A 395 -7.03 16.49 -11.37
C LYS A 395 -6.62 15.07 -11.67
N PHE A 396 -7.19 14.52 -12.72
CA PHE A 396 -6.80 13.20 -13.21
C PHE A 396 -5.43 13.24 -13.91
N ILE A 397 -4.59 12.23 -13.60
CA ILE A 397 -3.32 11.94 -14.27
C ILE A 397 -3.39 10.51 -14.79
N PRO A 398 -3.27 10.27 -16.09
CA PRO A 398 -3.27 8.93 -16.64
C PRO A 398 -2.10 8.10 -16.12
N ILE A 399 -2.29 6.78 -16.09
CA ILE A 399 -1.20 5.86 -15.85
C ILE A 399 -0.20 5.97 -17.02
N ASP A 400 1.07 6.10 -16.69
CA ASP A 400 2.11 5.99 -17.70
C ASP A 400 2.31 4.51 -18.06
N THR A 401 1.73 4.10 -19.19
CA THR A 401 1.78 2.71 -19.64
C THR A 401 3.19 2.23 -20.01
N ALA A 402 4.13 3.14 -20.19
CA ALA A 402 5.54 2.80 -20.39
C ALA A 402 6.18 2.38 -19.07
N VAL A 403 5.91 3.10 -17.99
CA VAL A 403 6.42 2.81 -16.64
C VAL A 403 5.69 1.60 -16.01
N TYR A 404 4.37 1.49 -16.21
CA TYR A 404 3.56 0.38 -15.68
C TYR A 404 3.40 -0.78 -16.67
N SER A 405 4.31 -0.89 -17.64
CA SER A 405 4.26 -1.94 -18.64
C SER A 405 4.62 -3.31 -18.07
N ALA A 406 3.98 -4.35 -18.59
CA ALA A 406 4.26 -5.72 -18.18
C ALA A 406 5.73 -6.13 -18.43
N TRP A 407 6.38 -5.56 -19.45
CA TRP A 407 7.78 -5.81 -19.74
C TRP A 407 8.70 -5.19 -18.68
N LEU A 408 8.43 -3.96 -18.23
CA LEU A 408 9.24 -3.29 -17.21
C LEU A 408 9.15 -4.04 -15.88
N ASN A 409 7.94 -4.41 -15.46
CA ASN A 409 7.75 -5.22 -14.26
C ASN A 409 8.54 -6.54 -14.32
N LYS A 410 8.54 -7.23 -15.47
CA LYS A 410 9.36 -8.44 -15.66
C LYS A 410 10.85 -8.16 -15.59
N LEU A 411 11.31 -7.05 -16.19
CA LEU A 411 12.71 -6.65 -16.14
C LEU A 411 13.14 -6.32 -14.71
N MET A 412 12.35 -5.53 -13.96
CA MET A 412 12.62 -5.20 -12.55
C MET A 412 12.66 -6.45 -11.69
N ASN A 413 11.64 -7.31 -11.79
CA ASN A 413 11.55 -8.55 -11.03
C ASN A 413 12.66 -9.56 -11.39
N SER A 414 13.30 -9.42 -12.54
CA SER A 414 14.46 -10.23 -12.91
C SER A 414 15.74 -9.86 -12.15
N GLY A 415 15.75 -8.75 -11.41
CA GLY A 415 16.90 -8.24 -10.66
C GLY A 415 18.06 -7.71 -11.51
N ARG A 416 17.93 -7.65 -12.86
CA ARG A 416 19.03 -7.25 -13.75
C ARG A 416 19.40 -5.79 -13.63
N VAL A 417 18.41 -4.92 -13.46
CA VAL A 417 18.65 -3.48 -13.28
C VAL A 417 19.40 -3.26 -11.96
N THR A 418 18.93 -3.88 -10.87
CA THR A 418 19.60 -3.84 -9.56
C THR A 418 21.01 -4.44 -9.63
N GLN A 419 21.20 -5.55 -10.35
CA GLN A 419 22.51 -6.17 -10.55
C GLN A 419 23.48 -5.24 -11.30
N ALA A 420 23.01 -4.60 -12.38
CA ALA A 420 23.83 -3.67 -13.16
C ALA A 420 24.21 -2.44 -12.32
N ALA A 421 23.24 -1.83 -11.61
CA ALA A 421 23.47 -0.71 -10.70
C ALA A 421 24.49 -1.10 -9.61
N PHE A 422 24.30 -2.24 -8.97
CA PHE A 422 25.19 -2.74 -7.93
C PHE A 422 26.61 -2.96 -8.47
N SER A 423 26.75 -3.65 -9.60
CA SER A 423 28.07 -3.94 -10.19
C SER A 423 28.81 -2.65 -10.55
N TYR A 424 28.12 -1.70 -11.14
CA TYR A 424 28.71 -0.40 -11.50
C TYR A 424 29.14 0.41 -10.27
N VAL A 425 28.27 0.50 -9.27
CA VAL A 425 28.58 1.19 -8.00
C VAL A 425 29.76 0.52 -7.29
N GLN A 426 29.82 -0.82 -7.23
CA GLN A 426 30.92 -1.54 -6.59
C GLN A 426 32.27 -1.31 -7.29
N GLN A 427 32.28 -1.20 -8.60
CA GLN A 427 33.50 -0.95 -9.37
C GLN A 427 33.98 0.50 -9.27
N ASN A 428 33.05 1.44 -9.18
CA ASN A 428 33.31 2.87 -9.31
C ASN A 428 33.04 3.68 -8.03
N ARG A 429 32.70 3.03 -6.89
CA ARG A 429 32.23 3.72 -5.65
C ARG A 429 33.13 4.87 -5.26
N LYS A 430 34.46 4.64 -5.17
CA LYS A 430 35.40 5.70 -4.78
C LYS A 430 35.35 6.88 -5.74
N ASN A 431 35.41 6.64 -7.04
CA ASN A 431 35.37 7.69 -8.04
C ASN A 431 34.04 8.46 -8.02
N LEU A 432 32.91 7.74 -7.80
CA LEU A 432 31.59 8.34 -7.73
C LEU A 432 31.44 9.23 -6.47
N THR A 433 31.87 8.75 -5.30
CA THR A 433 31.78 9.54 -4.06
C THR A 433 32.78 10.69 -4.01
N ASP A 434 33.96 10.55 -4.62
CA ASP A 434 34.94 11.65 -4.74
C ASP A 434 34.46 12.75 -5.71
N LYS A 435 33.77 12.35 -6.81
CA LYS A 435 33.26 13.28 -7.82
C LYS A 435 31.93 13.92 -7.43
N TYR A 436 31.04 13.15 -6.81
CA TYR A 436 29.71 13.57 -6.41
C TYR A 436 29.60 13.51 -4.87
N VAL A 437 30.00 14.59 -4.22
CA VAL A 437 30.13 14.67 -2.75
C VAL A 437 28.81 14.52 -2.00
N ASP A 438 27.70 14.80 -2.68
CA ASP A 438 26.34 14.63 -2.16
C ASP A 438 25.38 14.18 -3.27
N PHE A 439 24.15 13.87 -2.87
CA PHE A 439 23.10 13.44 -3.79
C PHE A 439 22.77 14.52 -4.84
N ASP A 440 22.71 15.79 -4.46
CA ASP A 440 22.32 16.86 -5.39
C ASP A 440 23.36 17.01 -6.52
N ALA A 441 24.64 16.90 -6.20
CA ALA A 441 25.72 16.88 -7.21
C ALA A 441 25.61 15.66 -8.14
N PHE A 442 25.28 14.48 -7.60
CA PHE A 442 25.04 13.26 -8.37
C PHE A 442 23.82 13.41 -9.27
N ASP A 443 22.71 13.86 -8.74
CA ASP A 443 21.44 13.93 -9.44
C ASP A 443 21.48 14.88 -10.63
N HIS A 444 22.09 16.06 -10.46
CA HIS A 444 22.21 17.05 -11.54
C HIS A 444 23.23 16.70 -12.62
N SER A 445 24.29 15.95 -12.28
CA SER A 445 25.45 15.82 -13.18
C SER A 445 25.76 14.39 -13.63
N PHE A 446 25.20 13.37 -12.97
CA PHE A 446 25.41 11.98 -13.37
C PHE A 446 24.40 11.54 -14.42
N ASN A 447 24.90 11.06 -15.55
CA ASN A 447 24.10 10.47 -16.61
C ASN A 447 24.41 9.00 -16.75
N ILE A 448 23.38 8.19 -17.00
CA ILE A 448 23.52 6.76 -17.25
C ILE A 448 24.17 6.55 -18.64
N ASP A 449 25.13 5.66 -18.68
CA ASP A 449 25.77 5.24 -19.93
C ASP A 449 24.79 4.42 -20.77
N GLU A 450 24.62 4.85 -22.02
CA GLU A 450 23.74 4.16 -22.98
C GLU A 450 24.16 2.71 -23.24
N GLN A 451 25.46 2.41 -23.18
CA GLN A 451 25.96 1.04 -23.33
C GLN A 451 25.48 0.12 -22.20
N MET A 452 25.32 0.65 -20.98
CA MET A 452 24.80 -0.11 -19.86
C MET A 452 23.33 -0.51 -20.11
N ILE A 453 22.52 0.40 -20.66
CA ILE A 453 21.14 0.11 -21.04
C ILE A 453 21.09 -0.97 -22.12
N ASP A 454 21.93 -0.86 -23.15
CA ASP A 454 22.06 -1.85 -24.22
C ASP A 454 22.39 -3.26 -23.68
N GLN A 455 23.34 -3.34 -22.76
CA GLN A 455 23.73 -4.60 -22.13
C GLN A 455 22.59 -5.23 -21.35
N ILE A 456 21.85 -4.44 -20.56
CA ILE A 456 20.71 -4.91 -19.78
C ILE A 456 19.61 -5.43 -20.70
N MET A 457 19.18 -4.64 -21.68
CA MET A 457 18.11 -5.01 -22.60
C MET A 457 18.49 -6.23 -23.43
N THR A 458 19.70 -6.23 -24.00
CA THR A 458 20.20 -7.36 -24.81
C THR A 458 20.29 -8.65 -24.00
N SER A 459 20.82 -8.58 -22.77
CA SER A 459 20.92 -9.72 -21.86
C SER A 459 19.52 -10.26 -21.50
N ALA A 460 18.58 -9.38 -21.20
CA ALA A 460 17.23 -9.76 -20.87
C ALA A 460 16.48 -10.43 -22.03
N ILE A 461 16.61 -9.89 -23.25
CA ILE A 461 16.01 -10.44 -24.46
C ILE A 461 16.61 -11.82 -24.78
N LYS A 462 17.94 -11.97 -24.71
CA LYS A 462 18.62 -13.26 -24.95
C LYS A 462 18.15 -14.37 -23.98
N GLN A 463 17.69 -14.00 -22.81
CA GLN A 463 17.15 -14.94 -21.81
C GLN A 463 15.61 -15.07 -21.88
N GLY A 464 14.99 -14.64 -22.98
CA GLY A 464 13.58 -14.86 -23.25
C GLY A 464 12.61 -13.86 -22.63
N LEU A 465 13.10 -12.72 -22.06
CA LEU A 465 12.20 -11.66 -21.66
C LEU A 465 11.66 -10.93 -22.90
N LYS A 466 10.34 -10.79 -22.98
CA LYS A 466 9.70 -9.99 -24.02
C LYS A 466 9.81 -8.51 -23.66
N LEU A 467 10.83 -7.85 -24.14
CA LEU A 467 11.08 -6.40 -24.02
C LEU A 467 10.80 -5.69 -25.34
N PRO A 468 10.54 -4.37 -25.30
CA PRO A 468 10.60 -3.54 -26.49
C PRO A 468 11.96 -3.65 -27.20
N PRO A 469 12.07 -3.28 -28.49
CA PRO A 469 13.36 -3.22 -29.18
C PRO A 469 14.38 -2.39 -28.40
N VAL A 470 15.66 -2.74 -28.49
CA VAL A 470 16.77 -2.02 -27.80
C VAL A 470 16.80 -0.54 -28.18
N THR A 471 16.28 -0.19 -29.36
CA THR A 471 16.19 1.18 -29.86
C THR A 471 15.01 1.99 -29.33
N ASP A 472 14.09 1.36 -28.55
CA ASP A 472 12.91 2.06 -28.00
C ASP A 472 13.33 3.12 -26.98
N GLN A 473 13.13 4.39 -27.33
CA GLN A 473 13.58 5.53 -26.53
C GLN A 473 12.83 5.66 -25.20
N VAL A 474 11.55 5.25 -25.14
CA VAL A 474 10.76 5.29 -23.93
C VAL A 474 11.26 4.23 -22.94
N ALA A 475 11.50 3.02 -23.43
CA ALA A 475 12.08 1.94 -22.63
C ALA A 475 13.47 2.33 -22.09
N ARG A 476 14.33 2.89 -22.94
CA ARG A 476 15.67 3.34 -22.56
C ARG A 476 15.63 4.39 -21.46
N LYS A 477 14.81 5.44 -21.64
CA LYS A 477 14.64 6.49 -20.63
C LYS A 477 14.14 5.91 -19.31
N THR A 478 13.18 5.01 -19.34
CA THR A 478 12.63 4.38 -18.14
C THR A 478 13.69 3.56 -17.40
N ILE A 479 14.46 2.74 -18.14
CA ILE A 479 15.56 1.95 -17.55
C ILE A 479 16.66 2.87 -16.98
N ALA A 480 16.97 3.98 -17.66
CA ALA A 480 17.96 4.94 -17.17
C ALA A 480 17.52 5.57 -15.83
N VAL A 481 16.26 5.96 -15.70
CA VAL A 481 15.70 6.49 -14.44
C VAL A 481 15.82 5.45 -13.33
N GLU A 482 15.44 4.21 -13.59
CA GLU A 482 15.51 3.14 -12.57
C GLU A 482 16.94 2.80 -12.18
N LEU A 483 17.88 2.75 -13.15
CA LEU A 483 19.30 2.56 -12.85
C LEU A 483 19.86 3.67 -11.97
N LYS A 484 19.58 4.93 -12.32
CA LYS A 484 20.03 6.09 -11.55
C LYS A 484 19.43 6.08 -10.14
N ALA A 485 18.15 5.72 -10.02
CA ALA A 485 17.44 5.59 -8.73
C ALA A 485 18.09 4.53 -7.83
N GLU A 486 18.35 3.33 -8.36
CA GLU A 486 19.03 2.24 -7.62
C GLU A 486 20.46 2.65 -7.20
N MET A 487 21.21 3.31 -8.10
CA MET A 487 22.56 3.81 -7.78
C MET A 487 22.54 4.88 -6.69
N ALA A 488 21.55 5.78 -6.71
CA ALA A 488 21.40 6.83 -5.71
C ALA A 488 21.22 6.26 -4.30
N ASP A 489 20.32 5.28 -4.12
CA ASP A 489 20.11 4.64 -2.83
C ASP A 489 21.34 3.85 -2.35
N MET A 490 22.09 3.23 -3.27
CA MET A 490 23.33 2.51 -2.93
C MET A 490 24.49 3.43 -2.55
N LEU A 491 24.56 4.63 -3.11
CA LEU A 491 25.64 5.60 -2.86
C LEU A 491 25.39 6.43 -1.60
N TYR A 492 24.15 6.89 -1.39
CA TYR A 492 23.81 7.89 -0.38
C TYR A 492 22.95 7.34 0.79
N LEU A 493 22.84 6.03 0.90
CA LEU A 493 22.27 5.25 2.01
C LEU A 493 20.88 5.71 2.51
N GLY A 494 19.85 5.06 1.99
CA GLY A 494 18.56 4.86 2.68
C GLY A 494 17.74 6.11 3.01
N LYS A 495 17.88 7.21 2.26
CA LYS A 495 17.11 8.44 2.50
C LYS A 495 16.03 8.70 1.46
N GLY A 496 15.61 7.66 0.72
CA GLY A 496 14.59 7.78 -0.32
C GLY A 496 15.05 8.59 -1.53
N TYR A 497 16.33 8.60 -1.83
CA TYR A 497 16.88 9.29 -3.00
C TYR A 497 16.42 8.65 -4.31
N ALA A 498 16.21 7.34 -4.32
CA ALA A 498 15.59 6.68 -5.47
C ALA A 498 14.24 7.28 -5.83
N LEU A 499 13.42 7.62 -4.82
CA LEU A 499 12.13 8.26 -5.05
C LEU A 499 12.27 9.69 -5.59
N ARG A 500 13.29 10.45 -5.15
CA ARG A 500 13.58 11.77 -5.73
C ARG A 500 13.88 11.68 -7.23
N VAL A 501 14.75 10.74 -7.63
CA VAL A 501 15.06 10.49 -9.04
C VAL A 501 13.80 10.11 -9.85
N ARG A 502 12.97 9.22 -9.32
CA ARG A 502 11.72 8.81 -9.98
C ARG A 502 10.71 9.95 -10.07
N ASN A 503 10.65 10.83 -9.08
CA ASN A 503 9.75 11.99 -9.07
C ASN A 503 10.03 12.95 -10.21
N GLU A 504 11.29 13.16 -10.61
CA GLU A 504 11.64 14.01 -11.76
C GLU A 504 11.03 13.51 -13.08
N ALA A 505 10.83 12.21 -13.21
CA ALA A 505 10.18 11.60 -14.38
C ALA A 505 8.64 11.46 -14.20
N SER A 506 8.08 11.80 -13.03
CA SER A 506 6.67 11.59 -12.72
C SER A 506 5.78 12.74 -13.21
N THR A 507 4.80 12.41 -14.06
CA THR A 507 3.78 13.37 -14.52
C THR A 507 2.90 13.87 -13.37
N ALA A 508 2.60 13.03 -12.37
CA ALA A 508 1.82 13.44 -11.22
C ALA A 508 2.57 14.46 -10.37
N PHE A 509 3.88 14.23 -10.13
CA PHE A 509 4.74 15.12 -9.39
C PHE A 509 4.93 16.47 -10.12
N SER A 510 5.26 16.46 -11.41
CA SER A 510 5.41 17.69 -12.20
C SER A 510 4.12 18.50 -12.27
N THR A 511 2.96 17.85 -12.44
CA THR A 511 1.64 18.53 -12.40
C THR A 511 1.38 19.16 -11.03
N ALA A 512 1.75 18.49 -9.94
CA ALA A 512 1.61 19.05 -8.59
C ALA A 512 2.47 20.31 -8.40
N LEU A 513 3.71 20.29 -8.92
CA LEU A 513 4.58 21.47 -8.92
C LEU A 513 3.98 22.64 -9.73
N ASP A 514 3.46 22.37 -10.92
CA ASP A 514 2.84 23.40 -11.77
C ASP A 514 1.64 24.05 -11.07
N ILE A 515 0.80 23.25 -10.41
CA ILE A 515 -0.36 23.75 -9.65
C ILE A 515 0.11 24.59 -8.45
N LEU A 516 1.07 24.12 -7.68
CA LEU A 516 1.59 24.84 -6.50
C LEU A 516 2.35 26.13 -6.89
N ASN A 517 3.01 26.16 -8.05
CA ASN A 517 3.69 27.35 -8.55
C ASN A 517 2.72 28.41 -9.09
N ASN A 518 1.47 28.04 -9.37
CA ASN A 518 0.46 28.96 -9.91
C ASN A 518 -0.75 29.08 -8.98
N GLN A 519 -0.75 30.09 -8.12
CA GLN A 519 -1.81 30.32 -7.12
C GLN A 519 -3.21 30.41 -7.73
N LYS A 520 -3.33 30.98 -8.93
CA LYS A 520 -4.63 31.09 -9.61
C LYS A 520 -5.16 29.71 -9.99
N ILE A 521 -4.29 28.84 -10.52
CA ILE A 521 -4.66 27.45 -10.87
C ILE A 521 -5.01 26.67 -9.61
N TYR A 522 -4.20 26.79 -8.54
CA TYR A 522 -4.47 26.12 -7.27
C TYR A 522 -5.85 26.48 -6.72
N ASN A 523 -6.18 27.79 -6.67
CA ASN A 523 -7.47 28.27 -6.19
C ASN A 523 -8.64 27.78 -7.06
N GLN A 524 -8.48 27.72 -8.39
CA GLN A 524 -9.50 27.20 -9.29
C GLN A 524 -9.90 25.74 -9.02
N PHE A 525 -8.96 24.92 -8.53
CA PHE A 525 -9.28 23.54 -8.14
C PHE A 525 -10.09 23.47 -6.84
N LEU A 526 -9.97 24.47 -5.97
CA LEU A 526 -10.73 24.55 -4.72
C LEU A 526 -12.06 25.29 -4.86
N GLU A 527 -12.35 25.93 -6.00
CA GLU A 527 -13.61 26.62 -6.26
C GLU A 527 -14.69 25.69 -6.81
N ALA A 528 -15.95 25.95 -6.48
CA ALA A 528 -17.09 25.26 -7.09
C ALA A 528 -17.14 25.56 -8.59
N LYS A 529 -17.16 24.52 -9.42
CA LYS A 529 -17.42 24.73 -10.86
C LYS A 529 -18.86 25.23 -11.04
N PRO A 530 -19.10 26.33 -11.79
CA PRO A 530 -20.44 26.77 -12.06
C PRO A 530 -21.25 25.63 -12.70
N SER A 531 -22.45 25.36 -12.19
CA SER A 531 -23.37 24.41 -12.81
C SER A 531 -23.58 24.83 -14.25
N LYS A 532 -23.33 23.92 -15.21
CA LYS A 532 -23.78 24.14 -16.58
C LYS A 532 -25.33 24.17 -16.52
N ASN A 533 -25.91 25.38 -16.41
CA ASN A 533 -27.34 25.55 -16.63
C ASN A 533 -27.61 25.03 -18.03
N THR A 534 -28.34 23.94 -18.12
CA THR A 534 -29.08 23.57 -19.33
C THR A 534 -30.04 24.73 -19.60
N THR A 535 -29.63 25.62 -20.48
CA THR A 535 -30.57 26.57 -21.10
C THR A 535 -31.65 25.72 -21.77
N ALA A 536 -32.84 25.76 -21.20
CA ALA A 536 -34.03 25.17 -21.82
C ALA A 536 -34.13 25.70 -23.24
N PRO A 537 -34.47 24.90 -24.25
CA PRO A 537 -34.62 25.37 -25.60
C PRO A 537 -35.79 26.38 -25.61
N THR A 538 -35.51 27.62 -25.98
CA THR A 538 -36.50 28.67 -26.25
C THR A 538 -37.43 28.12 -27.31
N LYS A 539 -38.71 27.92 -26.96
CA LYS A 539 -39.78 27.62 -27.92
C LYS A 539 -39.86 28.76 -28.93
N ILE A 540 -39.41 28.50 -30.14
CA ILE A 540 -39.67 29.37 -31.28
C ILE A 540 -41.14 29.19 -31.65
N THR A 541 -41.97 30.14 -31.26
CA THR A 541 -43.35 30.28 -31.76
C THR A 541 -43.25 30.78 -33.18
N LYS A 542 -43.56 29.93 -34.16
CA LYS A 542 -43.83 30.37 -35.53
C LYS A 542 -45.17 31.11 -35.54
N LYS A 543 -45.11 32.38 -35.98
CA LYS A 543 -46.25 33.09 -36.54
C LYS A 543 -46.49 32.71 -38.00
#